data_43adccfe62656bd41c865a68cf632be7
#
_entry.id   43adccfe62656bd41c865a68cf632be7
#
_cell.length_a   1.000
_cell.length_b   1.000
_cell.length_c   1.000
_cell.angle_alpha   90.00
_cell.angle_beta   90.00
_cell.angle_gamma   90.00
#
_symmetry.space_group_name_H-M   'P 1'
#
loop_
_entity.id
_entity.type
_entity.pdbx_description
1 polymer ?
#
loop_
_entity_poly.entity_id
_entity_poly.type
_entity_poly.pdbx_seq_one_letter_code
_entity_poly.pdbx_strand_id
1 'polypeptide(L)'
;MSQQIDTVAVIGSGTMGAGIAEVAAMAGQQVLLHDISAEAMDRAVDGLRQRLEGRAARGKLTDAEVSRALARIKPVTDIAALAAADLVIEAAAERLEVKKALFAQLGEICPPRTLLTSNTSSISITAIAADVKHPERVAGLHFFTPAPVMKLVEVVSGMATSPEAVAQLTQCVVAWGKQPVQCQSTPGFIVNRVARPFYAEAWRALEEQVAAPEVIDTALREAGRFPMGPLALTDLIGQDVNFAVTCSVFNAFWQERRFLPSLVQQELVLAGRLGKKSGHGVYRWPEGAPKVDAYPAVPDHRLAQRVSKEGDVVTLDGVLLLETRGDTAQAEARRRGGPVVLMDRSDGSLAVVAAAAANRLEETEKAIGWLQQQGKRVVLVSDYPGLLVWRTVAMLVNEALDALQKGVASEEDIDTAMRLGVNYPQGPLQWGERLGWQRVLRLLENLQRHYGEERYRPCSLLRQRALMEYSDEQ
;
A
#
# COMPACT_ATOMS: atom_id res chain seq x y z
N MET A 1 -21.50 20.40 21.95
CA MET A 1 -21.58 20.74 20.51
C MET A 1 -20.16 20.72 19.99
N SER A 2 -19.86 19.94 18.96
CA SER A 2 -18.52 19.94 18.33
C SER A 2 -18.27 21.33 17.74
N GLN A 3 -17.11 21.90 18.02
CA GLN A 3 -16.72 23.19 17.44
C GLN A 3 -16.56 23.03 15.93
N GLN A 4 -17.20 23.92 15.18
CA GLN A 4 -17.03 23.96 13.72
C GLN A 4 -15.62 24.45 13.38
N ILE A 5 -14.97 23.82 12.41
CA ILE A 5 -13.65 24.22 11.89
C ILE A 5 -13.90 25.12 10.68
N ASP A 6 -13.75 26.44 10.87
CA ASP A 6 -13.97 27.44 9.83
C ASP A 6 -12.65 27.96 9.24
N THR A 7 -11.59 27.97 10.03
CA THR A 7 -10.26 28.44 9.63
C THR A 7 -9.21 27.34 9.79
N VAL A 8 -8.53 27.02 8.69
CA VAL A 8 -7.46 26.00 8.63
C VAL A 8 -6.14 26.71 8.33
N ALA A 9 -5.15 26.50 9.17
CA ALA A 9 -3.77 26.89 8.87
C ALA A 9 -3.00 25.70 8.27
N VAL A 10 -2.25 25.94 7.22
CA VAL A 10 -1.36 24.95 6.61
C VAL A 10 0.07 25.47 6.68
N ILE A 11 0.96 24.69 7.28
CA ILE A 11 2.39 25.01 7.41
C ILE A 11 3.17 24.15 6.43
N GLY A 12 3.95 24.82 5.59
CA GLY A 12 4.64 24.20 4.46
C GLY A 12 3.85 24.38 3.16
N SER A 13 4.47 25.05 2.19
CA SER A 13 3.86 25.38 0.89
C SER A 13 4.30 24.45 -0.24
N GLY A 14 4.94 23.30 0.11
CA GLY A 14 5.30 22.25 -0.85
C GLY A 14 4.07 21.57 -1.46
N THR A 15 4.32 20.53 -2.26
CA THR A 15 3.26 19.78 -2.98
C THR A 15 2.10 19.33 -2.08
N MET A 16 2.43 18.79 -0.89
CA MET A 16 1.39 18.33 0.04
C MET A 16 0.64 19.48 0.67
N GLY A 17 1.34 20.48 1.24
CA GLY A 17 0.69 21.62 1.88
C GLY A 17 -0.17 22.43 0.92
N ALA A 18 0.32 22.70 -0.28
CA ALA A 18 -0.48 23.37 -1.32
C ALA A 18 -1.74 22.54 -1.69
N GLY A 19 -1.62 21.22 -1.80
CA GLY A 19 -2.75 20.34 -2.07
C GLY A 19 -3.77 20.30 -0.92
N ILE A 20 -3.32 20.30 0.33
CA ILE A 20 -4.18 20.35 1.53
C ILE A 20 -4.90 21.71 1.62
N ALA A 21 -4.18 22.80 1.34
CA ALA A 21 -4.76 24.15 1.26
C ALA A 21 -5.88 24.22 0.21
N GLU A 22 -5.67 23.62 -0.98
CA GLU A 22 -6.69 23.49 -2.02
C GLU A 22 -7.95 22.75 -1.50
N VAL A 23 -7.74 21.61 -0.82
CA VAL A 23 -8.86 20.80 -0.26
C VAL A 23 -9.69 21.62 0.71
N ALA A 24 -9.08 22.30 1.68
CA ALA A 24 -9.79 23.09 2.68
C ALA A 24 -10.51 24.30 2.04
N ALA A 25 -9.85 25.02 1.14
CA ALA A 25 -10.44 26.18 0.45
C ALA A 25 -11.63 25.79 -0.44
N MET A 26 -11.52 24.66 -1.15
CA MET A 26 -12.64 24.12 -1.95
C MET A 26 -13.82 23.67 -1.11
N ALA A 27 -13.57 23.19 0.12
CA ALA A 27 -14.61 22.84 1.08
C ALA A 27 -15.28 24.07 1.76
N GLY A 28 -14.77 25.25 1.50
CA GLY A 28 -15.40 26.50 1.98
C GLY A 28 -14.71 27.18 3.16
N GLN A 29 -13.64 26.62 3.68
CA GLN A 29 -12.90 27.13 4.84
C GLN A 29 -11.92 28.25 4.46
N GLN A 30 -11.66 29.17 5.39
CA GLN A 30 -10.55 30.10 5.30
C GLN A 30 -9.25 29.36 5.50
N VAL A 31 -8.22 29.66 4.68
CA VAL A 31 -6.92 29.01 4.75
C VAL A 31 -5.83 30.03 4.99
N LEU A 32 -5.07 29.83 6.05
CA LEU A 32 -3.83 30.56 6.34
C LEU A 32 -2.67 29.70 5.87
N LEU A 33 -2.03 30.06 4.76
CA LEU A 33 -0.88 29.31 4.23
C LEU A 33 0.41 29.96 4.74
N HIS A 34 1.20 29.20 5.51
CA HIS A 34 2.46 29.66 6.09
C HIS A 34 3.63 28.84 5.58
N ASP A 35 4.70 29.54 5.23
CA ASP A 35 6.01 28.93 4.97
C ASP A 35 7.11 29.90 5.43
N ILE A 36 8.29 29.39 5.71
CA ILE A 36 9.47 30.22 6.03
C ILE A 36 9.97 31.03 4.82
N SER A 37 9.63 30.60 3.59
CA SER A 37 9.96 31.29 2.33
C SER A 37 8.72 31.93 1.72
N ALA A 38 8.71 33.26 1.63
CA ALA A 38 7.66 34.00 0.97
C ALA A 38 7.55 33.62 -0.52
N GLU A 39 8.71 33.45 -1.21
CA GLU A 39 8.71 33.05 -2.61
C GLU A 39 8.14 31.62 -2.80
N ALA A 40 8.32 30.71 -1.83
CA ALA A 40 7.71 29.38 -1.90
C ALA A 40 6.18 29.47 -1.77
N MET A 41 5.67 30.35 -0.88
CA MET A 41 4.24 30.61 -0.77
C MET A 41 3.64 31.18 -2.05
N ASP A 42 4.31 32.18 -2.66
CA ASP A 42 3.86 32.77 -3.93
C ASP A 42 3.78 31.74 -5.04
N ARG A 43 4.84 30.93 -5.21
CA ARG A 43 4.84 29.81 -6.17
C ARG A 43 3.71 28.80 -5.90
N ALA A 44 3.42 28.51 -4.63
CA ALA A 44 2.36 27.58 -4.27
C ALA A 44 0.98 28.14 -4.63
N VAL A 45 0.71 29.43 -4.37
CA VAL A 45 -0.55 30.09 -4.72
C VAL A 45 -0.72 30.18 -6.23
N ASP A 46 0.33 30.51 -6.97
CA ASP A 46 0.30 30.53 -8.44
C ASP A 46 0.05 29.13 -9.02
N GLY A 47 0.70 28.11 -8.48
CA GLY A 47 0.48 26.72 -8.87
C GLY A 47 -0.96 26.24 -8.54
N LEU A 48 -1.52 26.65 -7.40
CA LEU A 48 -2.91 26.44 -7.04
C LEU A 48 -3.87 27.07 -8.06
N ARG A 49 -3.64 28.35 -8.38
CA ARG A 49 -4.40 29.09 -9.39
C ARG A 49 -4.41 28.34 -10.72
N GLN A 50 -3.24 28.01 -11.25
CA GLN A 50 -3.10 27.31 -12.52
C GLN A 50 -3.84 25.96 -12.54
N ARG A 51 -3.77 25.18 -11.44
CA ARG A 51 -4.50 23.90 -11.35
C ARG A 51 -6.01 24.09 -11.34
N LEU A 52 -6.51 25.04 -10.58
CA LEU A 52 -7.95 25.30 -10.48
C LEU A 52 -8.50 25.87 -11.80
N GLU A 53 -7.82 26.83 -12.43
CA GLU A 53 -8.17 27.37 -13.74
C GLU A 53 -8.13 26.27 -14.83
N GLY A 54 -7.11 25.40 -14.79
CA GLY A 54 -7.02 24.25 -15.70
C GLY A 54 -8.15 23.24 -15.49
N ARG A 55 -8.73 23.12 -14.28
CA ARG A 55 -9.92 22.32 -14.04
C ARG A 55 -11.19 23.00 -14.57
N ALA A 56 -11.29 24.32 -14.45
CA ALA A 56 -12.39 25.10 -15.02
C ALA A 56 -12.38 25.04 -16.56
N ALA A 57 -11.22 25.20 -17.18
CA ALA A 57 -11.07 25.05 -18.64
C ALA A 57 -11.51 23.68 -19.17
N ARG A 58 -11.45 22.64 -18.34
CA ARG A 58 -11.96 21.28 -18.66
C ARG A 58 -13.41 21.04 -18.23
N GLY A 59 -14.12 22.07 -17.82
CA GLY A 59 -15.53 21.98 -17.37
C GLY A 59 -15.75 21.24 -16.04
N LYS A 60 -14.70 21.06 -15.24
CA LYS A 60 -14.79 20.38 -13.93
C LYS A 60 -15.12 21.31 -12.78
N LEU A 61 -14.94 22.61 -12.96
CA LEU A 61 -15.26 23.69 -12.04
C LEU A 61 -15.82 24.87 -12.82
N THR A 62 -16.57 25.73 -12.14
CA THR A 62 -16.96 27.03 -12.65
C THR A 62 -15.91 28.08 -12.27
N ASP A 63 -15.81 29.18 -13.04
CA ASP A 63 -14.90 30.30 -12.71
C ASP A 63 -15.23 30.92 -11.34
N ALA A 64 -16.52 30.92 -10.97
CA ALA A 64 -16.97 31.40 -9.67
C ALA A 64 -16.47 30.49 -8.50
N GLU A 65 -16.40 29.18 -8.68
CA GLU A 65 -15.83 28.27 -7.70
C GLU A 65 -14.33 28.47 -7.55
N VAL A 66 -13.61 28.63 -8.67
CA VAL A 66 -12.17 28.94 -8.67
C VAL A 66 -11.91 30.24 -7.92
N SER A 67 -12.63 31.32 -8.27
CA SER A 67 -12.45 32.63 -7.64
C SER A 67 -12.72 32.59 -6.13
N ARG A 68 -13.80 31.90 -5.71
CA ARG A 68 -14.12 31.73 -4.29
C ARG A 68 -13.04 30.93 -3.53
N ALA A 69 -12.52 29.85 -4.11
CA ALA A 69 -11.48 29.05 -3.48
C ALA A 69 -10.19 29.85 -3.30
N LEU A 70 -9.75 30.56 -4.35
CA LEU A 70 -8.55 31.40 -4.29
C LEU A 70 -8.68 32.55 -3.29
N ALA A 71 -9.85 33.17 -3.19
CA ALA A 71 -10.11 34.26 -2.25
C ALA A 71 -10.02 33.83 -0.77
N ARG A 72 -10.18 32.55 -0.48
CA ARG A 72 -10.07 31.99 0.87
C ARG A 72 -8.64 31.71 1.31
N ILE A 73 -7.69 31.64 0.39
CA ILE A 73 -6.28 31.31 0.69
C ILE A 73 -5.51 32.60 0.93
N LYS A 74 -5.01 32.75 2.16
CA LYS A 74 -4.21 33.91 2.59
C LYS A 74 -2.81 33.46 2.96
N PRO A 75 -1.79 33.82 2.18
CA PRO A 75 -0.39 33.68 2.60
C PRO A 75 -0.13 34.53 3.86
N VAL A 76 0.54 33.93 4.85
CA VAL A 76 0.92 34.61 6.11
C VAL A 76 2.36 34.31 6.44
N THR A 77 3.15 35.34 6.65
CA THR A 77 4.59 35.23 6.95
C THR A 77 4.86 35.09 8.45
N ASP A 78 4.01 35.68 9.29
CA ASP A 78 4.14 35.60 10.73
C ASP A 78 3.38 34.36 11.27
N ILE A 79 4.12 33.46 11.92
CA ILE A 79 3.55 32.25 12.54
C ILE A 79 2.51 32.60 13.63
N ALA A 80 2.63 33.76 14.28
CA ALA A 80 1.68 34.21 15.29
C ALA A 80 0.26 34.40 14.73
N ALA A 81 0.12 34.67 13.41
CA ALA A 81 -1.19 34.75 12.75
C ALA A 81 -1.97 33.44 12.80
N LEU A 82 -1.30 32.30 13.00
CA LEU A 82 -1.93 30.99 13.08
C LEU A 82 -2.76 30.79 14.35
N ALA A 83 -2.62 31.68 15.35
CA ALA A 83 -3.49 31.72 16.55
C ALA A 83 -4.99 31.89 16.20
N ALA A 84 -5.31 32.39 15.00
CA ALA A 84 -6.68 32.55 14.52
C ALA A 84 -7.28 31.24 13.96
N ALA A 85 -6.49 30.18 13.78
CA ALA A 85 -6.95 28.93 13.20
C ALA A 85 -7.67 28.04 14.21
N ASP A 86 -8.67 27.30 13.73
CA ASP A 86 -9.33 26.21 14.47
C ASP A 86 -8.57 24.88 14.32
N LEU A 87 -7.89 24.73 13.18
CA LEU A 87 -7.09 23.55 12.83
C LEU A 87 -5.78 23.99 12.18
N VAL A 88 -4.66 23.46 12.67
CA VAL A 88 -3.34 23.61 12.05
C VAL A 88 -2.91 22.28 11.46
N ILE A 89 -2.47 22.27 10.19
CA ILE A 89 -1.95 21.09 9.51
C ILE A 89 -0.51 21.37 9.08
N GLU A 90 0.43 20.69 9.69
CA GLU A 90 1.84 20.79 9.36
C GLU A 90 2.19 19.80 8.24
N ALA A 91 2.80 20.32 7.17
CA ALA A 91 3.30 19.58 6.01
C ALA A 91 4.71 20.08 5.61
N ALA A 92 5.55 20.35 6.60
CA ALA A 92 6.92 20.81 6.44
C ALA A 92 7.92 19.64 6.35
N ALA A 93 9.22 19.91 6.58
CA ALA A 93 10.28 18.91 6.48
C ALA A 93 10.07 17.71 7.40
N GLU A 94 10.29 16.49 6.87
CA GLU A 94 10.10 15.22 7.59
C GLU A 94 11.29 14.93 8.52
N ARG A 95 11.40 15.74 9.58
CA ARG A 95 12.43 15.65 10.62
C ARG A 95 11.81 15.87 11.99
N LEU A 96 12.00 14.89 12.89
CA LEU A 96 11.39 14.92 14.24
C LEU A 96 11.71 16.19 15.01
N GLU A 97 12.98 16.61 15.04
CA GLU A 97 13.42 17.79 15.82
C GLU A 97 12.75 19.08 15.31
N VAL A 98 12.60 19.20 13.99
CA VAL A 98 11.91 20.34 13.37
C VAL A 98 10.43 20.35 13.78
N LYS A 99 9.78 19.20 13.70
CA LYS A 99 8.35 19.07 14.07
C LYS A 99 8.14 19.32 15.55
N LYS A 100 8.98 18.77 16.44
CA LYS A 100 8.91 19.01 17.88
C LYS A 100 9.02 20.50 18.23
N ALA A 101 10.04 21.19 17.70
CA ALA A 101 10.21 22.62 17.93
C ALA A 101 9.01 23.44 17.43
N LEU A 102 8.52 23.13 16.24
CA LEU A 102 7.35 23.80 15.67
C LEU A 102 6.08 23.58 16.50
N PHE A 103 5.81 22.33 16.89
CA PHE A 103 4.63 22.01 17.67
C PHE A 103 4.67 22.58 19.09
N ALA A 104 5.84 22.62 19.73
CA ALA A 104 6.01 23.32 21.00
C ALA A 104 5.67 24.82 20.87
N GLN A 105 6.14 25.47 19.80
CA GLN A 105 5.81 26.88 19.51
C GLN A 105 4.33 27.07 19.22
N LEU A 106 3.70 26.19 18.43
CA LEU A 106 2.25 26.23 18.15
C LEU A 106 1.43 26.00 19.42
N GLY A 107 1.92 25.17 20.33
CA GLY A 107 1.30 24.94 21.63
C GLY A 107 1.17 26.20 22.48
N GLU A 108 2.11 27.13 22.36
CA GLU A 108 2.09 28.43 23.03
C GLU A 108 1.27 29.48 22.29
N ILE A 109 1.34 29.49 20.95
CA ILE A 109 0.69 30.51 20.10
C ILE A 109 -0.80 30.25 20.00
N CYS A 110 -1.20 29.01 19.72
CA CYS A 110 -2.58 28.67 19.42
C CYS A 110 -3.40 28.42 20.69
N PRO A 111 -4.63 28.93 20.75
CA PRO A 111 -5.51 28.70 21.92
C PRO A 111 -5.77 27.18 22.11
N PRO A 112 -6.08 26.74 23.35
CA PRO A 112 -6.27 25.30 23.66
C PRO A 112 -7.32 24.58 22.79
N ARG A 113 -8.28 25.32 22.23
CA ARG A 113 -9.32 24.76 21.33
C ARG A 113 -8.82 24.40 19.95
N THR A 114 -7.68 24.98 19.50
CA THR A 114 -7.14 24.74 18.16
C THR A 114 -6.54 23.34 18.08
N LEU A 115 -6.98 22.53 17.13
CA LEU A 115 -6.38 21.23 16.84
C LEU A 115 -5.03 21.41 16.11
N LEU A 116 -4.03 20.67 16.54
CA LEU A 116 -2.68 20.70 15.97
C LEU A 116 -2.39 19.36 15.30
N THR A 117 -2.19 19.35 13.99
CA THR A 117 -2.00 18.09 13.27
C THR A 117 -0.75 18.10 12.39
N SER A 118 -0.13 16.93 12.24
CA SER A 118 0.98 16.70 11.30
C SER A 118 0.54 15.78 10.16
N ASN A 119 0.94 16.13 8.94
CA ASN A 119 0.78 15.28 7.75
C ASN A 119 1.96 14.30 7.60
N THR A 120 2.75 14.08 8.64
CA THR A 120 3.83 13.09 8.62
C THR A 120 3.33 11.73 8.15
N SER A 121 4.18 11.00 7.42
CA SER A 121 3.88 9.63 6.97
C SER A 121 4.50 8.54 7.87
N SER A 122 5.43 8.92 8.76
CA SER A 122 6.26 7.94 9.47
C SER A 122 6.67 8.35 10.88
N ILE A 123 6.65 9.66 11.20
CA ILE A 123 7.11 10.15 12.51
C ILE A 123 5.99 9.95 13.55
N SER A 124 6.39 9.49 14.73
CA SER A 124 5.48 9.26 15.86
C SER A 124 4.76 10.54 16.27
N ILE A 125 3.43 10.53 16.24
CA ILE A 125 2.59 11.63 16.75
C ILE A 125 2.82 11.83 18.24
N THR A 126 3.00 10.75 18.98
CA THR A 126 3.37 10.81 20.41
C THR A 126 4.66 11.59 20.63
N ALA A 127 5.69 11.34 19.79
CA ALA A 127 6.97 12.06 19.90
C ALA A 127 6.83 13.54 19.52
N ILE A 128 6.02 13.87 18.52
CA ILE A 128 5.74 15.27 18.14
C ILE A 128 5.02 16.01 19.26
N ALA A 129 4.10 15.34 19.96
CA ALA A 129 3.28 15.93 21.01
C ALA A 129 4.01 16.06 22.38
N ALA A 130 5.19 15.46 22.56
CA ALA A 130 5.83 15.29 23.87
C ALA A 130 6.07 16.59 24.64
N ASP A 131 6.42 17.67 23.91
CA ASP A 131 6.74 18.97 24.52
C ASP A 131 5.64 20.01 24.26
N VAL A 132 4.45 19.58 23.81
CA VAL A 132 3.35 20.47 23.47
C VAL A 132 2.45 20.73 24.69
N LYS A 133 2.14 21.99 24.93
CA LYS A 133 1.11 22.38 25.89
C LYS A 133 -0.27 21.95 25.39
N HIS A 134 -1.00 21.22 26.21
CA HIS A 134 -2.26 20.57 25.82
C HIS A 134 -2.07 19.53 24.69
N PRO A 135 -1.29 18.44 24.94
CA PRO A 135 -0.98 17.42 23.94
C PRO A 135 -2.22 16.62 23.49
N GLU A 136 -3.33 16.67 24.25
CA GLU A 136 -4.58 16.00 23.94
C GLU A 136 -5.23 16.48 22.61
N ARG A 137 -4.84 17.66 22.13
CA ARG A 137 -5.30 18.26 20.86
C ARG A 137 -4.37 17.97 19.67
N VAL A 138 -3.30 17.20 19.90
CA VAL A 138 -2.32 16.85 18.85
C VAL A 138 -2.68 15.51 18.24
N ALA A 139 -2.73 15.45 16.91
CA ALA A 139 -3.00 14.24 16.13
C ALA A 139 -2.19 14.20 14.83
N GLY A 140 -2.20 13.08 14.14
CA GLY A 140 -1.80 13.00 12.74
C GLY A 140 -3.01 13.19 11.81
N LEU A 141 -2.77 13.85 10.68
CA LEU A 141 -3.76 13.98 9.61
C LEU A 141 -3.03 13.72 8.29
N HIS A 142 -2.89 12.43 7.97
CA HIS A 142 -2.03 11.98 6.88
C HIS A 142 -2.81 11.86 5.58
N PHE A 143 -2.48 12.74 4.64
CA PHE A 143 -3.01 12.77 3.28
C PHE A 143 -2.10 11.99 2.34
N PHE A 144 -2.68 11.48 1.25
CA PHE A 144 -1.96 10.79 0.18
C PHE A 144 -1.80 11.68 -1.05
N THR A 145 -0.71 11.50 -1.77
CA THR A 145 -0.37 12.31 -2.96
C THR A 145 -1.10 11.81 -4.21
N PRO A 146 -1.76 12.67 -4.99
CA PRO A 146 -2.01 14.11 -4.75
C PRO A 146 -3.19 14.35 -3.80
N ALA A 147 -3.02 15.21 -2.79
CA ALA A 147 -4.03 15.43 -1.75
C ALA A 147 -5.43 15.82 -2.27
N PRO A 148 -5.58 16.65 -3.32
CA PRO A 148 -6.91 16.94 -3.88
C PRO A 148 -7.62 15.75 -4.53
N VAL A 149 -6.85 14.76 -5.02
CA VAL A 149 -7.38 13.61 -5.79
C VAL A 149 -7.66 12.40 -4.90
N MET A 150 -6.72 12.10 -4.02
CA MET A 150 -6.81 10.93 -3.14
C MET A 150 -7.91 11.11 -2.10
N LYS A 151 -8.78 10.11 -1.99
CA LYS A 151 -9.93 10.19 -1.06
C LYS A 151 -9.55 9.90 0.38
N LEU A 152 -8.56 9.04 0.61
CA LEU A 152 -8.18 8.58 1.92
C LEU A 152 -7.46 9.66 2.73
N VAL A 153 -7.79 9.74 4.01
CA VAL A 153 -7.03 10.46 5.05
C VAL A 153 -6.94 9.59 6.30
N GLU A 154 -5.74 9.30 6.77
CA GLU A 154 -5.54 8.63 8.05
C GLU A 154 -5.58 9.67 9.19
N VAL A 155 -6.51 9.50 10.13
CA VAL A 155 -6.59 10.25 11.39
C VAL A 155 -5.83 9.45 12.45
N VAL A 156 -4.67 9.95 12.85
CA VAL A 156 -3.71 9.19 13.64
C VAL A 156 -3.67 9.69 15.08
N SER A 157 -3.94 8.81 16.03
CA SER A 157 -3.90 9.10 17.47
C SER A 157 -2.53 8.81 18.06
N GLY A 158 -1.90 9.81 18.69
CA GLY A 158 -0.80 9.60 19.61
C GLY A 158 -1.32 9.18 21.00
N MET A 159 -0.40 8.91 21.94
CA MET A 159 -0.77 8.46 23.28
C MET A 159 -1.66 9.46 24.04
N ALA A 160 -1.47 10.76 23.81
CA ALA A 160 -2.22 11.81 24.51
C ALA A 160 -3.45 12.29 23.74
N THR A 161 -3.60 11.96 22.47
CA THR A 161 -4.68 12.45 21.60
C THR A 161 -6.05 12.11 22.19
N SER A 162 -6.90 13.12 22.38
CA SER A 162 -8.23 12.90 22.94
C SER A 162 -9.22 12.31 21.91
N PRO A 163 -10.21 11.52 22.36
CA PRO A 163 -11.29 11.05 21.49
C PRO A 163 -12.06 12.18 20.81
N GLU A 164 -12.22 13.30 21.49
CA GLU A 164 -12.90 14.49 20.98
C GLU A 164 -12.14 15.10 19.80
N ALA A 165 -10.82 15.20 19.89
CA ALA A 165 -9.97 15.65 18.78
C ALA A 165 -10.10 14.73 17.56
N VAL A 166 -10.06 13.42 17.76
CA VAL A 166 -10.27 12.43 16.70
C VAL A 166 -11.64 12.57 16.05
N ALA A 167 -12.69 12.73 16.84
CA ALA A 167 -14.06 12.89 16.33
C ALA A 167 -14.20 14.17 15.49
N GLN A 168 -13.65 15.29 15.95
CA GLN A 168 -13.68 16.57 15.21
C GLN A 168 -12.90 16.47 13.89
N LEU A 169 -11.71 15.89 13.91
CA LEU A 169 -10.90 15.68 12.70
C LEU A 169 -11.62 14.77 11.71
N THR A 170 -12.22 13.68 12.19
CA THR A 170 -12.99 12.75 11.35
C THR A 170 -14.15 13.48 10.66
N GLN A 171 -14.93 14.30 11.39
CA GLN A 171 -16.00 15.09 10.82
C GLN A 171 -15.49 16.11 9.80
N CYS A 172 -14.35 16.76 10.07
CA CYS A 172 -13.74 17.72 9.16
C CYS A 172 -13.32 17.05 7.84
N VAL A 173 -12.68 15.88 7.91
CA VAL A 173 -12.27 15.09 6.73
C VAL A 173 -13.48 14.68 5.89
N VAL A 174 -14.59 14.26 6.53
CA VAL A 174 -15.85 13.95 5.83
C VAL A 174 -16.42 15.20 5.14
N ALA A 175 -16.39 16.35 5.81
CA ALA A 175 -16.85 17.62 5.23
C ALA A 175 -16.02 18.04 4.00
N TRP A 176 -14.78 17.62 3.90
CA TRP A 176 -13.93 17.78 2.71
C TRP A 176 -14.26 16.81 1.57
N GLY A 177 -15.26 15.95 1.71
CA GLY A 177 -15.62 14.92 0.73
C GLY A 177 -14.61 13.79 0.65
N LYS A 178 -13.81 13.60 1.72
CA LYS A 178 -12.81 12.54 1.84
C LYS A 178 -13.28 11.43 2.78
N GLN A 179 -12.58 10.32 2.74
CA GLN A 179 -12.84 9.15 3.58
C GLN A 179 -11.81 9.09 4.71
N PRO A 180 -12.18 9.40 5.95
CA PRO A 180 -11.29 9.19 7.10
C PRO A 180 -11.21 7.71 7.46
N VAL A 181 -10.04 7.29 7.93
CA VAL A 181 -9.83 6.06 8.69
C VAL A 181 -9.07 6.42 9.97
N GLN A 182 -9.38 5.74 11.06
CA GLN A 182 -8.75 6.01 12.35
C GLN A 182 -7.68 4.96 12.66
N CYS A 183 -6.52 5.43 13.14
CA CYS A 183 -5.46 4.51 13.55
C CYS A 183 -4.60 5.07 14.68
N GLN A 184 -3.87 4.17 15.33
CA GLN A 184 -2.87 4.52 16.34
C GLN A 184 -1.56 4.93 15.68
N SER A 185 -0.82 5.82 16.36
CA SER A 185 0.53 6.22 15.95
C SER A 185 1.52 5.07 16.12
N THR A 186 1.53 4.19 15.13
CA THR A 186 2.49 3.08 15.00
C THR A 186 3.29 3.24 13.70
N PRO A 187 4.48 2.62 13.57
CA PRO A 187 5.31 2.81 12.39
C PRO A 187 4.58 2.47 11.08
N GLY A 188 4.51 3.45 10.18
CA GLY A 188 3.84 3.32 8.89
C GLY A 188 2.31 3.37 8.94
N PHE A 189 1.72 3.65 10.09
CA PHE A 189 0.27 3.71 10.34
C PHE A 189 -0.45 2.48 9.77
N ILE A 190 -1.46 2.64 8.92
CA ILE A 190 -2.09 1.50 8.22
C ILE A 190 -1.39 1.25 6.88
N VAL A 191 -1.45 2.21 5.95
CA VAL A 191 -1.11 1.96 4.54
C VAL A 191 0.36 1.62 4.37
N ASN A 192 1.28 2.44 4.90
CA ASN A 192 2.71 2.24 4.73
C ASN A 192 3.23 0.96 5.41
N ARG A 193 2.54 0.47 6.44
CA ARG A 193 2.83 -0.79 7.09
C ARG A 193 2.28 -1.98 6.30
N VAL A 194 0.95 -2.01 6.08
CA VAL A 194 0.25 -3.17 5.51
C VAL A 194 0.62 -3.40 4.04
N ALA A 195 0.99 -2.35 3.30
CA ALA A 195 1.43 -2.47 1.91
C ALA A 195 2.85 -3.02 1.73
N ARG A 196 3.69 -3.10 2.78
CA ARG A 196 5.10 -3.52 2.60
C ARG A 196 5.27 -4.88 1.96
N PRO A 197 4.49 -5.93 2.28
CA PRO A 197 4.62 -7.23 1.63
C PRO A 197 4.42 -7.19 0.10
N PHE A 198 3.59 -6.29 -0.42
CA PHE A 198 3.39 -6.15 -1.87
C PHE A 198 4.69 -5.87 -2.63
N TYR A 199 5.51 -4.99 -2.09
CA TYR A 199 6.82 -4.69 -2.66
C TYR A 199 7.86 -5.75 -2.30
N ALA A 200 7.88 -6.15 -1.03
CA ALA A 200 8.90 -7.05 -0.50
C ALA A 200 8.88 -8.42 -1.19
N GLU A 201 7.71 -9.02 -1.45
CA GLU A 201 7.63 -10.32 -2.12
C GLU A 201 8.07 -10.25 -3.58
N ALA A 202 7.80 -9.13 -4.27
CA ALA A 202 8.27 -8.92 -5.63
C ALA A 202 9.80 -8.77 -5.71
N TRP A 203 10.40 -8.00 -4.81
CA TRP A 203 11.85 -7.88 -4.72
C TRP A 203 12.53 -9.22 -4.44
N ARG A 204 11.94 -10.05 -3.55
CA ARG A 204 12.47 -11.39 -3.26
C ARG A 204 12.38 -12.32 -4.46
N ALA A 205 11.26 -12.30 -5.17
CA ALA A 205 11.10 -13.07 -6.39
C ALA A 205 12.16 -12.69 -7.43
N LEU A 206 12.51 -11.40 -7.52
CA LEU A 206 13.56 -10.92 -8.40
C LEU A 206 14.97 -11.34 -7.90
N GLU A 207 15.24 -11.21 -6.61
CA GLU A 207 16.50 -11.63 -5.97
C GLU A 207 16.75 -13.13 -6.12
N GLU A 208 15.69 -13.94 -6.00
CA GLU A 208 15.75 -15.40 -6.17
C GLU A 208 15.64 -15.84 -7.64
N GLN A 209 15.65 -14.90 -8.58
CA GLN A 209 15.63 -15.15 -10.03
C GLN A 209 14.44 -16.01 -10.50
N VAL A 210 13.30 -15.81 -9.89
CA VAL A 210 12.07 -16.59 -10.17
C VAL A 210 11.55 -16.32 -11.56
N ALA A 211 11.55 -15.05 -11.96
CA ALA A 211 11.12 -14.58 -13.28
C ALA A 211 11.69 -13.19 -13.57
N ALA A 212 11.61 -12.76 -14.82
CA ALA A 212 11.92 -11.40 -15.22
C ALA A 212 10.96 -10.39 -14.55
N PRO A 213 11.40 -9.13 -14.30
CA PRO A 213 10.57 -8.12 -13.62
C PRO A 213 9.18 -7.95 -14.22
N GLU A 214 9.08 -7.90 -15.55
CA GLU A 214 7.80 -7.75 -16.27
C GLU A 214 6.85 -8.93 -16.06
N VAL A 215 7.37 -10.13 -15.85
CA VAL A 215 6.56 -11.32 -15.54
C VAL A 215 6.00 -11.23 -14.13
N ILE A 216 6.83 -10.82 -13.16
CA ILE A 216 6.41 -10.60 -11.77
C ILE A 216 5.28 -9.55 -11.73
N ASP A 217 5.49 -8.41 -12.36
CA ASP A 217 4.50 -7.32 -12.42
C ASP A 217 3.22 -7.74 -13.14
N THR A 218 3.33 -8.48 -14.24
CA THR A 218 2.18 -8.99 -14.99
C THR A 218 1.38 -10.00 -14.19
N ALA A 219 2.05 -10.89 -13.43
CA ALA A 219 1.38 -11.83 -12.54
C ALA A 219 0.51 -11.11 -11.50
N LEU A 220 1.06 -10.13 -10.79
CA LEU A 220 0.32 -9.37 -9.78
C LEU A 220 -0.82 -8.54 -10.41
N ARG A 221 -0.56 -7.92 -11.58
CA ARG A 221 -1.56 -7.09 -12.27
C ARG A 221 -2.68 -7.93 -12.88
N GLU A 222 -2.38 -8.99 -13.62
CA GLU A 222 -3.37 -9.72 -14.41
C GLU A 222 -3.99 -10.92 -13.68
N ALA A 223 -3.20 -11.65 -12.91
CA ALA A 223 -3.71 -12.75 -12.09
C ALA A 223 -4.21 -12.25 -10.72
N GLY A 224 -3.47 -11.35 -10.07
CA GLY A 224 -3.84 -10.77 -8.77
C GLY A 224 -4.82 -9.60 -8.83
N ARG A 225 -5.10 -9.06 -10.02
CA ARG A 225 -5.96 -7.89 -10.28
C ARG A 225 -5.52 -6.60 -9.57
N PHE A 226 -4.25 -6.48 -9.25
CA PHE A 226 -3.73 -5.20 -8.79
C PHE A 226 -3.68 -4.18 -9.95
N PRO A 227 -3.92 -2.89 -9.69
CA PRO A 227 -3.95 -1.88 -10.74
C PRO A 227 -2.60 -1.68 -11.43
N MET A 228 -1.51 -1.97 -10.72
CA MET A 228 -0.13 -1.87 -11.20
C MET A 228 0.73 -2.96 -10.58
N GLY A 229 1.73 -3.42 -11.32
CA GLY A 229 2.73 -4.33 -10.78
C GLY A 229 3.63 -3.64 -9.74
N PRO A 230 4.12 -4.36 -8.73
CA PRO A 230 4.88 -3.79 -7.61
C PRO A 230 6.18 -3.11 -8.04
N LEU A 231 6.90 -3.66 -9.01
CA LEU A 231 8.17 -3.10 -9.47
C LEU A 231 7.98 -1.85 -10.33
N ALA A 232 6.97 -1.82 -11.20
CA ALA A 232 6.58 -0.62 -11.93
C ALA A 232 6.05 0.48 -10.99
N LEU A 233 5.36 0.11 -9.92
CA LEU A 233 4.86 1.05 -8.93
C LEU A 233 6.02 1.69 -8.14
N THR A 234 7.07 0.93 -7.78
CA THR A 234 8.25 1.52 -7.13
C THR A 234 8.98 2.50 -8.05
N ASP A 235 9.04 2.23 -9.37
CA ASP A 235 9.57 3.17 -10.36
C ASP A 235 8.74 4.46 -10.46
N LEU A 236 7.41 4.35 -10.35
CA LEU A 236 6.51 5.49 -10.40
C LEU A 236 6.61 6.37 -9.14
N ILE A 237 6.68 5.76 -7.96
CA ILE A 237 6.86 6.44 -6.67
C ILE A 237 8.24 7.10 -6.59
N GLY A 238 9.23 6.46 -7.13
CA GLY A 238 10.65 6.72 -6.99
C GLY A 238 11.29 5.68 -6.06
N GLN A 239 12.33 5.00 -6.56
CA GLN A 239 13.02 3.94 -5.83
C GLN A 239 13.58 4.43 -4.49
N ASP A 240 14.13 5.63 -4.46
CA ASP A 240 14.64 6.30 -3.26
C ASP A 240 13.53 6.54 -2.22
N VAL A 241 12.36 7.00 -2.65
CA VAL A 241 11.23 7.28 -1.76
C VAL A 241 10.67 5.97 -1.18
N ASN A 242 10.40 4.98 -2.02
CA ASN A 242 9.87 3.70 -1.57
C ASN A 242 10.86 2.95 -0.67
N PHE A 243 12.17 2.97 -1.01
CA PHE A 243 13.23 2.39 -0.20
C PHE A 243 13.35 3.07 1.16
N ALA A 244 13.33 4.42 1.20
CA ALA A 244 13.40 5.18 2.45
C ALA A 244 12.22 4.85 3.39
N VAL A 245 10.99 4.71 2.84
CA VAL A 245 9.83 4.28 3.63
C VAL A 245 10.03 2.86 4.18
N THR A 246 10.53 1.94 3.35
CA THR A 246 10.80 0.56 3.81
C THR A 246 11.84 0.54 4.93
N CYS A 247 12.95 1.28 4.78
CA CYS A 247 13.98 1.39 5.82
C CYS A 247 13.42 2.04 7.10
N SER A 248 12.59 3.06 6.99
CA SER A 248 11.95 3.72 8.13
C SER A 248 11.07 2.74 8.91
N VAL A 249 10.21 1.99 8.23
CA VAL A 249 9.36 0.97 8.87
C VAL A 249 10.20 -0.13 9.50
N PHE A 250 11.19 -0.67 8.77
CA PHE A 250 12.09 -1.71 9.26
C PHE A 250 12.82 -1.31 10.54
N ASN A 251 13.40 -0.11 10.57
CA ASN A 251 14.12 0.39 11.75
C ASN A 251 13.17 0.67 12.92
N ALA A 252 11.99 1.21 12.66
CA ALA A 252 11.02 1.55 13.69
C ALA A 252 10.36 0.30 14.33
N PHE A 253 10.33 -0.82 13.59
CA PHE A 253 9.94 -2.14 14.12
C PHE A 253 11.11 -2.95 14.69
N TRP A 254 12.20 -2.29 15.06
CA TRP A 254 13.40 -2.93 15.62
C TRP A 254 13.94 -4.05 14.74
N GLN A 255 13.99 -3.77 13.42
CA GLN A 255 14.52 -4.68 12.40
C GLN A 255 13.70 -5.98 12.23
N GLU A 256 12.38 -5.89 12.37
CA GLU A 256 11.48 -7.00 12.10
C GLU A 256 11.67 -7.50 10.65
N ARG A 257 12.01 -8.78 10.50
CA ARG A 257 12.39 -9.39 9.23
C ARG A 257 11.33 -9.33 8.14
N ARG A 258 10.07 -9.18 8.50
CA ARG A 258 8.97 -8.98 7.51
C ARG A 258 9.13 -7.72 6.69
N PHE A 259 9.80 -6.71 7.23
CA PHE A 259 10.02 -5.42 6.58
C PHE A 259 11.45 -5.24 6.03
N LEU A 260 12.24 -6.32 5.92
CA LEU A 260 13.63 -6.27 5.47
C LEU A 260 13.73 -5.60 4.10
N PRO A 261 14.51 -4.50 3.96
CA PRO A 261 14.73 -3.85 2.67
C PRO A 261 15.48 -4.74 1.68
N SER A 262 15.22 -4.54 0.39
CA SER A 262 15.88 -5.24 -0.71
C SER A 262 17.26 -4.66 -1.03
N LEU A 263 18.25 -5.51 -1.19
CA LEU A 263 19.57 -5.12 -1.68
C LEU A 263 19.53 -4.69 -3.15
N VAL A 264 18.70 -5.33 -3.98
CA VAL A 264 18.53 -4.94 -5.38
C VAL A 264 17.94 -3.53 -5.49
N GLN A 265 16.94 -3.21 -4.66
CA GLN A 265 16.37 -1.87 -4.62
C GLN A 265 17.42 -0.85 -4.13
N GLN A 266 18.22 -1.20 -3.13
CA GLN A 266 19.31 -0.35 -2.64
C GLN A 266 20.31 -0.02 -3.75
N GLU A 267 20.73 -1.01 -4.53
CA GLU A 267 21.65 -0.80 -5.64
C GLU A 267 21.08 0.12 -6.72
N LEU A 268 19.78 0.04 -7.02
CA LEU A 268 19.11 0.99 -7.91
C LEU A 268 19.19 2.43 -7.38
N VAL A 269 18.94 2.61 -6.08
CA VAL A 269 19.04 3.93 -5.43
C VAL A 269 20.47 4.46 -5.48
N LEU A 270 21.47 3.65 -5.12
CA LEU A 270 22.88 4.02 -5.16
C LEU A 270 23.36 4.37 -6.58
N ALA A 271 22.84 3.68 -7.59
CA ALA A 271 23.13 3.94 -9.00
C ALA A 271 22.38 5.16 -9.58
N GLY A 272 21.56 5.87 -8.78
CA GLY A 272 20.74 6.97 -9.26
C GLY A 272 19.61 6.54 -10.22
N ARG A 273 19.31 5.25 -10.28
CA ARG A 273 18.21 4.68 -11.07
C ARG A 273 16.91 4.76 -10.28
N LEU A 274 16.36 5.99 -10.20
CA LEU A 274 15.25 6.30 -9.29
C LEU A 274 13.87 6.10 -9.89
N GLY A 275 13.77 5.44 -11.04
CA GLY A 275 12.52 5.17 -11.74
C GLY A 275 12.17 6.24 -12.77
N LYS A 276 10.87 6.51 -12.93
CA LYS A 276 10.35 7.43 -13.96
C LYS A 276 10.98 8.82 -13.88
N LYS A 277 11.21 9.35 -12.68
CA LYS A 277 11.77 10.70 -12.49
C LYS A 277 13.22 10.87 -12.97
N SER A 278 13.98 9.78 -13.04
CA SER A 278 15.36 9.75 -13.56
C SER A 278 15.46 9.11 -14.96
N GLY A 279 14.32 8.72 -15.56
CA GLY A 279 14.26 8.04 -16.85
C GLY A 279 14.62 6.54 -16.79
N HIS A 280 15.09 6.04 -15.67
CA HIS A 280 15.49 4.64 -15.50
C HIS A 280 15.35 4.20 -14.04
N GLY A 281 14.75 3.05 -13.82
CA GLY A 281 14.67 2.33 -12.56
C GLY A 281 14.82 0.84 -12.81
N VAL A 282 13.83 0.04 -12.42
CA VAL A 282 13.69 -1.35 -12.91
C VAL A 282 13.49 -1.35 -14.41
N TYR A 283 12.67 -0.41 -14.89
CA TYR A 283 12.37 -0.23 -16.32
C TYR A 283 13.00 1.04 -16.87
N ARG A 284 13.09 1.13 -18.21
CA ARG A 284 13.38 2.37 -18.92
C ARG A 284 12.10 3.15 -19.15
N TRP A 285 12.14 4.46 -18.97
CA TRP A 285 11.00 5.35 -19.12
C TRP A 285 11.26 6.36 -20.26
N PRO A 286 10.26 6.64 -21.12
CA PRO A 286 8.81 6.39 -20.93
C PRO A 286 8.32 4.98 -21.32
N GLU A 287 9.13 4.08 -21.84
CA GLU A 287 8.71 2.76 -22.35
C GLU A 287 7.97 1.94 -21.28
N GLY A 288 8.46 1.97 -20.03
CA GLY A 288 7.88 1.23 -18.91
C GLY A 288 8.11 -0.28 -19.01
N ALA A 289 7.27 -1.05 -18.33
CA ALA A 289 7.35 -2.50 -18.33
C ALA A 289 7.04 -3.10 -19.72
N PRO A 290 7.91 -3.96 -20.28
CA PRO A 290 7.64 -4.67 -21.52
C PRO A 290 6.37 -5.53 -21.43
N LYS A 291 5.76 -5.79 -22.59
CA LYS A 291 4.67 -6.75 -22.67
C LYS A 291 5.21 -8.16 -22.49
N VAL A 292 4.54 -8.95 -21.67
CA VAL A 292 4.86 -10.35 -21.43
C VAL A 292 4.15 -11.24 -22.45
N ASP A 293 4.91 -12.04 -23.16
CA ASP A 293 4.37 -13.06 -24.05
C ASP A 293 3.89 -14.27 -23.23
N ALA A 294 2.70 -14.75 -23.55
CA ALA A 294 2.20 -15.98 -22.98
C ALA A 294 2.94 -17.19 -23.58
N TYR A 295 2.91 -18.30 -22.87
CA TYR A 295 3.41 -19.58 -23.37
C TYR A 295 2.71 -19.90 -24.72
N PRO A 296 3.45 -20.33 -25.74
CA PRO A 296 2.87 -20.67 -27.03
C PRO A 296 1.75 -21.70 -26.92
N ALA A 297 0.83 -21.70 -27.87
CA ALA A 297 -0.23 -22.71 -27.92
C ALA A 297 0.37 -24.12 -27.94
N VAL A 298 -0.05 -24.95 -27.00
CA VAL A 298 0.39 -26.33 -26.94
C VAL A 298 -0.23 -27.11 -28.11
N PRO A 299 0.57 -27.83 -28.94
CA PRO A 299 0.05 -28.62 -30.04
C PRO A 299 -0.90 -29.73 -29.60
N ASP A 300 -1.95 -30.01 -30.38
CA ASP A 300 -3.01 -30.96 -30.03
C ASP A 300 -2.49 -32.36 -29.65
N HIS A 301 -1.43 -32.85 -30.32
CA HIS A 301 -0.85 -34.17 -30.01
C HIS A 301 -0.14 -34.23 -28.65
N ARG A 302 0.07 -33.10 -27.98
CA ARG A 302 0.65 -32.98 -26.64
C ARG A 302 -0.37 -32.70 -25.56
N LEU A 303 -1.64 -32.50 -25.92
CA LEU A 303 -2.72 -32.30 -24.98
C LEU A 303 -3.02 -33.60 -24.20
N ALA A 304 -3.52 -33.43 -22.98
CA ALA A 304 -3.94 -34.58 -22.18
C ALA A 304 -5.14 -35.29 -22.80
N GLN A 305 -5.07 -36.61 -22.90
CA GLN A 305 -6.17 -37.44 -23.43
C GLN A 305 -7.15 -37.88 -22.36
N ARG A 306 -6.66 -38.00 -21.10
CA ARG A 306 -7.45 -38.36 -19.93
C ARG A 306 -7.36 -37.27 -18.90
N VAL A 307 -8.52 -36.69 -18.54
CA VAL A 307 -8.65 -35.65 -17.54
C VAL A 307 -9.58 -36.12 -16.45
N SER A 308 -9.15 -36.05 -15.21
CA SER A 308 -10.01 -36.23 -14.04
C SER A 308 -9.80 -35.09 -13.05
N LYS A 309 -10.83 -34.79 -12.27
CA LYS A 309 -10.78 -33.76 -11.24
C LYS A 309 -11.34 -34.33 -9.93
N GLU A 310 -10.54 -34.19 -8.86
CA GLU A 310 -10.93 -34.57 -7.52
C GLU A 310 -10.61 -33.39 -6.57
N GLY A 311 -11.65 -32.74 -6.06
CA GLY A 311 -11.49 -31.49 -5.31
C GLY A 311 -10.75 -30.41 -6.11
N ASP A 312 -9.65 -29.92 -5.56
CA ASP A 312 -8.78 -28.92 -6.18
C ASP A 312 -7.67 -29.50 -7.09
N VAL A 313 -7.64 -30.83 -7.25
CA VAL A 313 -6.62 -31.54 -8.02
C VAL A 313 -7.16 -31.90 -9.40
N VAL A 314 -6.45 -31.48 -10.46
CA VAL A 314 -6.71 -31.94 -11.83
C VAL A 314 -5.61 -32.91 -12.23
N THR A 315 -5.98 -34.10 -12.68
CA THR A 315 -5.05 -35.12 -13.16
C THR A 315 -5.14 -35.22 -14.69
N LEU A 316 -4.00 -35.08 -15.36
CA LEU A 316 -3.86 -34.94 -16.80
C LEU A 316 -2.90 -36.02 -17.30
N ASP A 317 -3.40 -37.21 -17.72
CA ASP A 317 -2.60 -38.39 -18.04
C ASP A 317 -1.55 -38.75 -16.98
N GLY A 318 -1.91 -38.58 -15.70
CA GLY A 318 -1.01 -38.83 -14.56
C GLY A 318 -0.20 -37.62 -14.11
N VAL A 319 -0.24 -36.49 -14.81
CA VAL A 319 0.31 -35.21 -14.33
C VAL A 319 -0.67 -34.52 -13.42
N LEU A 320 -0.23 -34.09 -12.25
CA LEU A 320 -1.09 -33.37 -11.29
C LEU A 320 -0.94 -31.88 -11.46
N LEU A 321 -2.06 -31.20 -11.70
CA LEU A 321 -2.15 -29.73 -11.69
C LEU A 321 -2.86 -29.33 -10.39
N LEU A 322 -2.20 -28.53 -9.57
CA LEU A 322 -2.64 -28.10 -8.23
C LEU A 322 -2.50 -26.62 -8.06
N GLU A 323 -3.41 -25.98 -7.31
CA GLU A 323 -3.10 -24.65 -6.77
C GLU A 323 -2.01 -24.75 -5.70
N THR A 324 -1.03 -23.83 -5.71
CA THR A 324 0.05 -23.82 -4.72
C THR A 324 -0.48 -23.68 -3.29
N ARG A 325 0.16 -24.39 -2.36
CA ARG A 325 -0.13 -24.34 -0.93
C ARG A 325 1.08 -23.88 -0.11
N GLY A 326 2.09 -23.27 -0.78
CA GLY A 326 3.30 -22.75 -0.14
C GLY A 326 4.54 -23.66 -0.28
N ASP A 327 4.38 -24.89 -0.75
CA ASP A 327 5.51 -25.76 -1.12
C ASP A 327 5.92 -25.51 -2.58
N THR A 328 7.09 -26.06 -3.01
CA THR A 328 7.52 -26.10 -4.40
C THR A 328 6.84 -27.25 -5.16
N ALA A 329 6.77 -27.14 -6.48
CA ALA A 329 6.28 -28.21 -7.35
C ALA A 329 7.13 -29.49 -7.19
N GLN A 330 8.44 -29.32 -7.04
CA GLN A 330 9.36 -30.46 -6.80
C GLN A 330 9.08 -31.17 -5.47
N ALA A 331 8.77 -30.43 -4.40
CA ALA A 331 8.40 -31.03 -3.11
C ALA A 331 7.07 -31.80 -3.19
N GLU A 332 6.07 -31.24 -3.89
CA GLU A 332 4.80 -31.90 -4.14
C GLU A 332 4.97 -33.14 -5.02
N ALA A 333 5.78 -33.09 -6.07
CA ALA A 333 6.07 -34.23 -6.93
C ALA A 333 6.69 -35.39 -6.14
N ARG A 334 7.67 -35.09 -5.27
CA ARG A 334 8.28 -36.10 -4.39
C ARG A 334 7.28 -36.73 -3.43
N ARG A 335 6.40 -35.92 -2.84
CA ARG A 335 5.38 -36.38 -1.88
C ARG A 335 4.35 -37.28 -2.54
N ARG A 336 3.96 -36.96 -3.78
CA ARG A 336 2.89 -37.66 -4.51
C ARG A 336 3.39 -38.78 -5.42
N GLY A 337 4.68 -38.87 -5.64
CA GLY A 337 5.30 -39.92 -6.45
C GLY A 337 5.09 -39.79 -7.96
N GLY A 338 4.85 -38.56 -8.47
CA GLY A 338 4.59 -38.32 -9.89
C GLY A 338 4.79 -36.86 -10.31
N PRO A 339 4.65 -36.57 -11.62
CA PRO A 339 4.86 -35.23 -12.14
C PRO A 339 3.79 -34.24 -11.63
N VAL A 340 4.24 -33.06 -11.21
CA VAL A 340 3.40 -31.99 -10.67
C VAL A 340 3.66 -30.67 -11.38
N VAL A 341 2.61 -29.96 -11.69
CA VAL A 341 2.62 -28.55 -12.05
C VAL A 341 1.78 -27.80 -11.01
N LEU A 342 2.37 -26.78 -10.40
CA LEU A 342 1.68 -25.86 -9.52
C LEU A 342 1.12 -24.69 -10.32
N MET A 343 -0.08 -24.28 -9.98
CA MET A 343 -0.72 -23.07 -10.47
C MET A 343 -0.81 -22.06 -9.33
N ASP A 344 -0.48 -20.82 -9.63
CA ASP A 344 -0.71 -19.71 -8.71
C ASP A 344 -2.21 -19.38 -8.65
N ARG A 345 -2.60 -18.72 -7.57
CA ARG A 345 -3.91 -18.15 -7.46
C ARG A 345 -4.14 -17.10 -8.55
N SER A 346 -5.27 -17.17 -9.22
CA SER A 346 -5.64 -16.22 -10.26
C SER A 346 -7.12 -15.84 -10.18
N ASP A 347 -7.37 -14.56 -9.95
CA ASP A 347 -8.70 -13.93 -10.07
C ASP A 347 -8.92 -13.33 -11.47
N GLY A 348 -7.97 -13.56 -12.41
CA GLY A 348 -7.96 -13.01 -13.78
C GLY A 348 -7.87 -14.08 -14.88
N SER A 349 -7.53 -13.63 -16.08
CA SER A 349 -7.36 -14.49 -17.26
C SER A 349 -5.95 -15.09 -17.40
N LEU A 350 -4.98 -14.63 -16.60
CA LEU A 350 -3.61 -15.13 -16.61
C LEU A 350 -3.46 -16.28 -15.59
N ALA A 351 -2.90 -17.38 -16.02
CA ALA A 351 -2.41 -18.45 -15.14
C ALA A 351 -0.88 -18.38 -15.04
N VAL A 352 -0.36 -18.30 -13.84
CA VAL A 352 1.06 -18.42 -13.55
C VAL A 352 1.31 -19.83 -13.06
N VAL A 353 2.25 -20.56 -13.69
CA VAL A 353 2.52 -21.95 -13.35
C VAL A 353 4.01 -22.20 -13.14
N ALA A 354 4.31 -23.19 -12.30
CA ALA A 354 5.66 -23.73 -12.12
C ALA A 354 5.63 -25.25 -12.16
N ALA A 355 6.60 -25.84 -12.81
CA ALA A 355 6.70 -27.30 -12.96
C ALA A 355 7.79 -27.86 -12.02
N ALA A 356 7.58 -29.07 -11.53
CA ALA A 356 8.64 -29.81 -10.84
C ALA A 356 9.84 -30.00 -11.78
N ALA A 357 11.05 -29.86 -11.25
CA ALA A 357 12.28 -29.98 -12.04
C ALA A 357 12.45 -31.35 -12.70
N ALA A 358 11.83 -32.40 -12.14
CA ALA A 358 11.84 -33.74 -12.67
C ALA A 358 10.83 -33.97 -13.80
N ASN A 359 9.92 -33.04 -14.07
CA ASN A 359 8.95 -33.17 -15.16
C ASN A 359 9.62 -33.15 -16.52
N ARG A 360 9.16 -34.00 -17.42
CA ARG A 360 9.47 -33.85 -18.84
C ARG A 360 8.67 -32.68 -19.42
N LEU A 361 9.18 -32.10 -20.52
CA LEU A 361 8.51 -30.98 -21.19
C LEU A 361 7.04 -31.30 -21.51
N GLU A 362 6.78 -32.50 -22.07
CA GLU A 362 5.43 -32.97 -22.42
C GLU A 362 4.48 -33.03 -21.24
N GLU A 363 4.98 -33.38 -20.05
CA GLU A 363 4.20 -33.42 -18.81
C GLU A 363 3.78 -32.01 -18.39
N THR A 364 4.71 -31.06 -18.48
CA THR A 364 4.41 -29.64 -18.20
C THR A 364 3.43 -29.06 -19.22
N GLU A 365 3.62 -29.39 -20.51
CA GLU A 365 2.75 -28.90 -21.59
C GLU A 365 1.31 -29.44 -21.49
N LYS A 366 1.08 -30.63 -20.95
CA LYS A 366 -0.28 -31.13 -20.66
C LYS A 366 -1.06 -30.20 -19.73
N ALA A 367 -0.40 -29.73 -18.67
CA ALA A 367 -1.02 -28.80 -17.73
C ALA A 367 -1.25 -27.42 -18.37
N ILE A 368 -0.25 -26.91 -19.11
CA ILE A 368 -0.36 -25.62 -19.84
C ILE A 368 -1.48 -25.70 -20.88
N GLY A 369 -1.50 -26.74 -21.70
CA GLY A 369 -2.53 -26.92 -22.73
C GLY A 369 -3.94 -27.03 -22.17
N TRP A 370 -4.10 -27.73 -21.04
CA TRP A 370 -5.39 -27.80 -20.35
C TRP A 370 -5.85 -26.41 -19.89
N LEU A 371 -4.95 -25.60 -19.31
CA LEU A 371 -5.25 -24.22 -18.89
C LEU A 371 -5.62 -23.33 -20.10
N GLN A 372 -4.91 -23.49 -21.22
CA GLN A 372 -5.19 -22.78 -22.46
C GLN A 372 -6.59 -23.15 -23.02
N GLN A 373 -6.99 -24.44 -22.95
CA GLN A 373 -8.33 -24.87 -23.30
C GLN A 373 -9.43 -24.29 -22.39
N GLN A 374 -9.06 -23.93 -21.11
CA GLN A 374 -9.95 -23.17 -20.22
C GLN A 374 -9.94 -21.65 -20.50
N GLY A 375 -9.34 -21.21 -21.60
CA GLY A 375 -9.28 -19.80 -22.00
C GLY A 375 -8.24 -18.98 -21.22
N LYS A 376 -7.32 -19.62 -20.49
CA LYS A 376 -6.25 -18.91 -19.77
C LYS A 376 -5.06 -18.63 -20.69
N ARG A 377 -4.52 -17.42 -20.58
CA ARG A 377 -3.12 -17.15 -20.97
C ARG A 377 -2.22 -17.76 -19.89
N VAL A 378 -1.12 -18.37 -20.28
CA VAL A 378 -0.24 -19.05 -19.32
C VAL A 378 1.16 -18.46 -19.39
N VAL A 379 1.75 -18.22 -18.22
CA VAL A 379 3.20 -17.93 -18.09
C VAL A 379 3.83 -18.97 -17.18
N LEU A 380 5.01 -19.46 -17.60
CA LEU A 380 5.81 -20.40 -16.84
C LEU A 380 6.90 -19.64 -16.08
N VAL A 381 7.01 -19.87 -14.78
CA VAL A 381 8.04 -19.30 -13.90
C VAL A 381 8.87 -20.42 -13.27
N SER A 382 10.00 -20.07 -12.66
CA SER A 382 10.79 -21.02 -11.87
C SER A 382 9.98 -21.59 -10.73
N ASP A 383 10.30 -22.82 -10.29
CA ASP A 383 9.66 -23.46 -9.15
C ASP A 383 9.95 -22.67 -7.86
N TYR A 384 8.92 -22.02 -7.35
CA TYR A 384 9.03 -21.03 -6.27
C TYR A 384 7.96 -21.28 -5.21
N PRO A 385 8.33 -21.39 -3.92
CA PRO A 385 7.37 -21.70 -2.87
C PRO A 385 6.26 -20.65 -2.79
N GLY A 386 5.00 -21.08 -2.91
CA GLY A 386 3.82 -20.22 -2.84
C GLY A 386 3.58 -19.35 -4.08
N LEU A 387 4.44 -19.45 -5.08
CA LEU A 387 4.44 -18.67 -6.33
C LEU A 387 4.42 -17.14 -6.08
N LEU A 388 3.76 -16.34 -6.90
CA LEU A 388 3.85 -14.88 -6.84
C LEU A 388 2.64 -14.23 -6.19
N VAL A 389 1.44 -14.53 -6.70
CA VAL A 389 0.19 -13.87 -6.30
C VAL A 389 -0.28 -14.35 -4.92
N TRP A 390 -0.40 -15.66 -4.76
CA TRP A 390 -0.93 -16.24 -3.53
C TRP A 390 -0.05 -15.92 -2.32
N ARG A 391 1.26 -16.01 -2.50
CA ARG A 391 2.25 -15.63 -1.49
C ARG A 391 2.12 -14.17 -1.08
N THR A 392 2.03 -13.24 -2.07
CA THR A 392 1.87 -11.81 -1.81
C THR A 392 0.56 -11.53 -1.04
N VAL A 393 -0.56 -12.08 -1.51
CA VAL A 393 -1.87 -11.89 -0.86
C VAL A 393 -1.86 -12.45 0.58
N ALA A 394 -1.31 -13.64 0.79
CA ALA A 394 -1.24 -14.23 2.13
C ALA A 394 -0.39 -13.38 3.11
N MET A 395 0.71 -12.80 2.63
CA MET A 395 1.54 -11.91 3.43
C MET A 395 0.84 -10.58 3.74
N LEU A 396 0.05 -10.02 2.80
CA LEU A 396 -0.78 -8.84 3.04
C LEU A 396 -1.87 -9.12 4.09
N VAL A 397 -2.54 -10.27 4.01
CA VAL A 397 -3.52 -10.72 4.99
C VAL A 397 -2.88 -10.85 6.37
N ASN A 398 -1.72 -11.49 6.45
CA ASN A 398 -1.01 -11.69 7.72
C ASN A 398 -0.62 -10.36 8.37
N GLU A 399 -0.11 -9.41 7.60
CA GLU A 399 0.28 -8.10 8.13
C GLU A 399 -0.93 -7.26 8.57
N ALA A 400 -2.04 -7.33 7.83
CA ALA A 400 -3.29 -6.68 8.22
C ALA A 400 -3.86 -7.25 9.53
N LEU A 401 -3.84 -8.58 9.69
CA LEU A 401 -4.24 -9.24 10.94
C LEU A 401 -3.30 -8.90 12.11
N ASP A 402 -1.99 -8.80 11.88
CA ASP A 402 -1.05 -8.38 12.92
C ASP A 402 -1.29 -6.92 13.35
N ALA A 403 -1.62 -6.04 12.41
CA ALA A 403 -2.02 -4.67 12.70
C ALA A 403 -3.33 -4.62 13.51
N LEU A 404 -4.35 -5.37 13.10
CA LEU A 404 -5.62 -5.50 13.82
C LEU A 404 -5.40 -6.03 15.24
N GLN A 405 -4.67 -7.13 15.39
CA GLN A 405 -4.37 -7.74 16.69
C GLN A 405 -3.68 -6.79 17.66
N LYS A 406 -2.85 -5.89 17.14
CA LYS A 406 -2.12 -4.89 17.91
C LYS A 406 -2.92 -3.59 18.15
N GLY A 407 -4.20 -3.57 17.76
CA GLY A 407 -5.09 -2.43 17.97
C GLY A 407 -4.69 -1.19 17.18
N VAL A 408 -4.04 -1.36 16.03
CA VAL A 408 -3.64 -0.22 15.17
C VAL A 408 -4.86 0.47 14.60
N ALA A 409 -5.83 -0.30 14.09
CA ALA A 409 -7.08 0.20 13.54
C ALA A 409 -8.15 -0.91 13.54
N SER A 410 -9.40 -0.56 13.24
CA SER A 410 -10.47 -1.51 13.03
C SER A 410 -10.30 -2.30 11.72
N GLU A 411 -11.00 -3.43 11.57
CA GLU A 411 -11.03 -4.21 10.32
C GLU A 411 -11.50 -3.36 9.14
N GLU A 412 -12.57 -2.60 9.33
CA GLU A 412 -13.14 -1.72 8.31
C GLU A 412 -12.17 -0.62 7.89
N ASP A 413 -11.48 0.00 8.86
CA ASP A 413 -10.49 1.05 8.58
C ASP A 413 -9.28 0.50 7.84
N ILE A 414 -8.76 -0.69 8.22
CA ILE A 414 -7.65 -1.34 7.53
C ILE A 414 -8.01 -1.63 6.07
N ASP A 415 -9.15 -2.28 5.83
CA ASP A 415 -9.58 -2.64 4.48
C ASP A 415 -9.89 -1.41 3.63
N THR A 416 -10.51 -0.39 4.22
CA THR A 416 -10.79 0.90 3.56
C THR A 416 -9.49 1.63 3.21
N ALA A 417 -8.54 1.67 4.13
CA ALA A 417 -7.22 2.28 3.91
C ALA A 417 -6.49 1.63 2.72
N MET A 418 -6.48 0.31 2.65
CA MET A 418 -5.78 -0.40 1.57
C MET A 418 -6.49 -0.26 0.21
N ARG A 419 -7.82 -0.24 0.19
CA ARG A 419 -8.57 0.00 -1.05
C ARG A 419 -8.40 1.42 -1.59
N LEU A 420 -8.43 2.43 -0.71
CA LEU A 420 -8.43 3.83 -1.13
C LEU A 420 -7.03 4.46 -1.15
N GLY A 421 -6.08 3.98 -0.34
CA GLY A 421 -4.72 4.51 -0.26
C GLY A 421 -3.77 3.96 -1.31
N VAL A 422 -3.92 2.67 -1.66
CA VAL A 422 -3.08 1.97 -2.65
C VAL A 422 -3.88 1.29 -3.76
N ASN A 423 -5.18 1.58 -3.84
CA ASN A 423 -6.09 1.08 -4.89
C ASN A 423 -6.12 -0.46 -5.01
N TYR A 424 -6.00 -1.18 -3.90
CA TYR A 424 -6.14 -2.62 -3.94
C TYR A 424 -7.54 -3.03 -4.37
N PRO A 425 -7.68 -4.12 -5.14
CA PRO A 425 -8.99 -4.56 -5.65
C PRO A 425 -9.93 -4.99 -4.53
N GLN A 426 -9.37 -5.40 -3.40
CA GLN A 426 -10.09 -5.84 -2.20
C GLN A 426 -9.27 -5.52 -0.94
N GLY A 427 -9.93 -5.36 0.20
CA GLY A 427 -9.25 -5.22 1.49
C GLY A 427 -8.55 -6.52 1.90
N PRO A 428 -7.40 -6.46 2.58
CA PRO A 428 -6.65 -7.65 3.00
C PRO A 428 -7.45 -8.59 3.90
N LEU A 429 -8.25 -8.06 4.81
CA LEU A 429 -9.07 -8.87 5.72
C LEU A 429 -10.24 -9.52 4.99
N GLN A 430 -10.87 -8.80 4.06
CA GLN A 430 -11.86 -9.37 3.14
C GLN A 430 -11.25 -10.49 2.28
N TRP A 431 -10.00 -10.37 1.85
CA TRP A 431 -9.32 -11.48 1.16
C TRP A 431 -9.19 -12.70 2.07
N GLY A 432 -8.72 -12.51 3.30
CA GLY A 432 -8.56 -13.61 4.25
C GLY A 432 -9.87 -14.37 4.48
N GLU A 433 -10.96 -13.63 4.66
CA GLU A 433 -12.30 -14.21 4.86
C GLU A 433 -12.80 -14.95 3.61
N ARG A 434 -12.69 -14.35 2.43
CA ARG A 434 -13.11 -14.95 1.15
C ARG A 434 -12.28 -16.19 0.78
N LEU A 435 -10.99 -16.19 1.10
CA LEU A 435 -10.04 -17.22 0.70
C LEU A 435 -9.98 -18.38 1.68
N GLY A 436 -10.41 -18.17 2.91
CA GLY A 436 -10.33 -19.10 4.02
C GLY A 436 -9.05 -18.93 4.84
N TRP A 437 -9.23 -18.72 6.14
CA TRP A 437 -8.12 -18.49 7.08
C TRP A 437 -7.18 -19.69 7.17
N GLN A 438 -7.74 -20.91 7.09
CA GLN A 438 -6.97 -22.15 7.05
C GLN A 438 -6.03 -22.24 5.84
N ARG A 439 -6.49 -21.78 4.68
CA ARG A 439 -5.68 -21.81 3.46
C ARG A 439 -4.53 -20.80 3.54
N VAL A 440 -4.80 -19.59 4.06
CA VAL A 440 -3.77 -18.57 4.32
C VAL A 440 -2.75 -19.08 5.33
N LEU A 441 -3.21 -19.64 6.44
CA LEU A 441 -2.35 -20.20 7.48
C LEU A 441 -1.43 -21.30 6.93
N ARG A 442 -1.98 -22.26 6.21
CA ARG A 442 -1.22 -23.38 5.62
C ARG A 442 -0.14 -22.90 4.67
N LEU A 443 -0.46 -21.91 3.82
CA LEU A 443 0.51 -21.34 2.90
C LEU A 443 1.70 -20.74 3.66
N LEU A 444 1.44 -19.91 4.65
CA LEU A 444 2.49 -19.24 5.44
C LEU A 444 3.32 -20.23 6.26
N GLU A 445 2.70 -21.26 6.84
CA GLU A 445 3.43 -22.31 7.56
C GLU A 445 4.35 -23.12 6.63
N ASN A 446 3.92 -23.38 5.41
CA ASN A 446 4.76 -24.05 4.41
C ASN A 446 5.91 -23.16 3.97
N LEU A 447 5.68 -21.86 3.73
CA LEU A 447 6.73 -20.88 3.46
C LEU A 447 7.72 -20.79 4.61
N GLN A 448 7.25 -20.68 5.84
CA GLN A 448 8.10 -20.61 7.04
C GLN A 448 8.96 -21.87 7.19
N ARG A 449 8.38 -23.05 6.94
CA ARG A 449 9.12 -24.33 6.96
C ARG A 449 10.18 -24.40 5.87
N HIS A 450 9.84 -23.91 4.67
CA HIS A 450 10.77 -23.93 3.54
C HIS A 450 11.98 -23.02 3.75
N TYR A 451 11.75 -21.79 4.17
CA TYR A 451 12.81 -20.78 4.35
C TYR A 451 13.48 -20.83 5.73
N GLY A 452 12.81 -21.36 6.75
CA GLY A 452 13.28 -21.27 8.14
C GLY A 452 13.33 -19.84 8.69
N GLU A 453 12.56 -18.92 8.10
CA GLU A 453 12.63 -17.51 8.43
C GLU A 453 11.38 -17.02 9.18
N GLU A 454 11.60 -16.12 10.16
CA GLU A 454 10.53 -15.43 10.91
C GLU A 454 9.62 -14.57 10.02
N ARG A 455 10.11 -14.14 8.87
CA ARG A 455 9.37 -13.34 7.88
C ARG A 455 7.99 -13.90 7.55
N TYR A 456 7.88 -15.23 7.43
CA TYR A 456 6.64 -15.93 7.06
C TYR A 456 5.86 -16.44 8.28
N ARG A 457 6.26 -16.08 9.48
CA ARG A 457 5.55 -16.47 10.70
C ARG A 457 4.11 -15.97 10.68
N PRO A 458 3.11 -16.86 10.73
CA PRO A 458 1.72 -16.48 10.89
C PRO A 458 1.51 -15.74 12.22
N CYS A 459 0.79 -14.62 12.18
CA CYS A 459 0.41 -13.92 13.41
C CYS A 459 -0.59 -14.75 14.25
N SER A 460 -0.67 -14.42 15.54
CA SER A 460 -1.53 -15.20 16.46
C SER A 460 -3.01 -15.11 16.09
N LEU A 461 -3.48 -13.95 15.63
CA LEU A 461 -4.88 -13.77 15.24
C LEU A 461 -5.25 -14.61 14.01
N LEU A 462 -4.32 -14.77 13.04
CA LEU A 462 -4.55 -15.69 11.91
C LEU A 462 -4.75 -17.13 12.38
N ARG A 463 -3.92 -17.60 13.33
CA ARG A 463 -4.06 -18.94 13.90
C ARG A 463 -5.40 -19.11 14.61
N GLN A 464 -5.84 -18.11 15.37
CA GLN A 464 -7.13 -18.13 16.07
C GLN A 464 -8.30 -18.18 15.09
N ARG A 465 -8.31 -17.33 14.04
CA ARG A 465 -9.37 -17.34 13.02
C ARG A 465 -9.43 -18.65 12.25
N ALA A 466 -8.27 -19.21 11.92
CA ALA A 466 -8.19 -20.50 11.26
C ALA A 466 -8.75 -21.65 12.12
N LEU A 467 -8.60 -21.62 13.44
CA LEU A 467 -9.20 -22.60 14.35
C LEU A 467 -10.71 -22.45 14.46
N MET A 468 -11.23 -21.23 14.44
CA MET A 468 -12.69 -20.99 14.48
C MET A 468 -13.38 -21.45 13.19
N GLU A 469 -12.78 -21.22 12.03
CA GLU A 469 -13.29 -21.71 10.74
C GLU A 469 -13.47 -23.24 10.70
N TYR A 470 -12.60 -23.97 11.40
CA TYR A 470 -12.68 -25.43 11.49
C TYR A 470 -13.85 -25.95 12.34
N SER A 471 -14.32 -25.14 13.31
CA SER A 471 -15.44 -25.48 14.18
C SER A 471 -16.82 -25.28 13.52
N ASP A 472 -16.90 -24.40 12.52
CA ASP A 472 -18.14 -24.09 11.83
C ASP A 472 -18.48 -25.10 10.70
N GLU A 473 -17.51 -25.93 10.29
CA GLU A 473 -17.68 -27.00 9.30
C GLU A 473 -18.06 -28.38 9.91
N GLN A 474 -18.20 -28.50 11.24
CA GLN A 474 -18.68 -29.70 11.96
C GLN A 474 -20.15 -29.56 12.36
#